data_56ea15292d2db66414af3731e18295c1
#
_entry.id   56ea15292d2db66414af3731e18295c1
#
_cell.length_a   1.000
_cell.length_b   1.000
_cell.length_c   1.000
_cell.angle_alpha   90.00
_cell.angle_beta   90.00
_cell.angle_gamma   90.00
#
_symmetry.space_group_name_H-M   'P 1'
#
loop_
_entity.id
_entity.type
_entity.pdbx_description
1 polymer ?
#
loop_
_entity_poly.entity_id
_entity_poly.type
_entity_poly.pdbx_seq_one_letter_code
_entity_poly.pdbx_strand_id
1 'polypeptide(L)'
;EGKVSLVATDGRRLHLAAIENAVNLDPSQTLLPARAAGILYSLASAGGQDKVEIDASDREVVCTCDGVRLTARLVEGRFPRWRDVLPKGEQEPTVVLAADLLSATTAAAIVTSEQSKGVRYTFTSEGIHMVARSAEAGESSVTCEVQDAGHECSVVLDPAYVREWLRCLPSGGDPVVTLTAKDQGSAVVMRSDDTYTGVIMPLDTEA
;
A
#
# COMPACT_ATOMS: atom_id res chain seq x y z
N GLU A 1 7.84 4.23 25.06
CA GLU A 1 6.75 3.85 24.17
C GLU A 1 7.37 3.50 22.82
N GLY A 2 7.26 2.25 22.38
CA GLY A 2 7.90 1.75 21.18
C GLY A 2 6.95 1.85 19.99
N LYS A 3 7.49 2.28 18.83
CA LYS A 3 6.78 2.24 17.54
C LYS A 3 7.14 0.94 16.84
N VAL A 4 6.14 0.12 16.51
CA VAL A 4 6.30 -1.07 15.66
C VAL A 4 5.92 -0.74 14.24
N SER A 5 6.74 -1.18 13.31
CA SER A 5 6.46 -1.05 11.88
C SER A 5 6.33 -2.42 11.26
N LEU A 6 5.19 -2.71 10.66
CA LEU A 6 4.97 -3.86 9.81
C LEU A 6 5.23 -3.45 8.36
N VAL A 7 6.16 -4.12 7.69
CA VAL A 7 6.53 -3.78 6.32
C VAL A 7 6.45 -5.02 5.44
N ALA A 8 5.79 -4.89 4.31
CA ALA A 8 5.72 -5.92 3.28
C ALA A 8 6.10 -5.35 1.90
N THR A 9 6.83 -6.11 1.11
CA THR A 9 7.22 -5.71 -0.26
C THR A 9 7.43 -6.92 -1.16
N ASP A 10 7.15 -6.73 -2.44
CA ASP A 10 7.44 -7.68 -3.52
C ASP A 10 8.48 -7.11 -4.52
N GLY A 11 9.12 -5.97 -4.18
CA GLY A 11 10.08 -5.27 -5.01
C GLY A 11 9.48 -4.28 -5.99
N ARG A 12 8.14 -4.28 -6.20
CA ARG A 12 7.41 -3.34 -7.05
C ARG A 12 6.52 -2.41 -6.26
N ARG A 13 6.14 -2.83 -5.08
CA ARG A 13 5.35 -2.05 -4.13
C ARG A 13 5.80 -2.34 -2.71
N LEU A 14 5.45 -1.46 -1.81
CA LEU A 14 5.72 -1.59 -0.39
C LEU A 14 4.51 -1.09 0.39
N HIS A 15 4.13 -1.84 1.43
CA HIS A 15 3.13 -1.42 2.40
C HIS A 15 3.80 -1.32 3.77
N LEU A 16 3.55 -0.23 4.44
CA LEU A 16 4.05 0.07 5.77
C LEU A 16 2.87 0.41 6.67
N ALA A 17 2.67 -0.38 7.72
CA ALA A 17 1.76 -0.05 8.80
C ALA A 17 2.56 0.26 10.07
N ALA A 18 2.28 1.39 10.69
CA ALA A 18 2.90 1.81 11.94
C ALA A 18 1.90 1.63 13.09
N ILE A 19 2.33 0.95 14.14
CA ILE A 19 1.55 0.72 15.35
C ILE A 19 2.21 1.52 16.47
N GLU A 20 1.49 2.46 17.03
CA GLU A 20 1.91 3.21 18.21
C GLU A 20 1.51 2.46 19.48
N ASN A 21 2.20 2.71 20.57
CA ASN A 21 1.94 2.09 21.87
C ASN A 21 2.18 0.58 21.96
N ALA A 22 3.03 0.02 21.13
CA ALA A 22 3.52 -1.34 21.35
C ALA A 22 4.36 -1.41 22.62
N VAL A 23 4.08 -2.39 23.46
CA VAL A 23 4.70 -2.54 24.78
C VAL A 23 5.67 -3.71 24.74
N ASN A 24 6.86 -3.56 25.32
CA ASN A 24 7.85 -4.62 25.57
C ASN A 24 8.41 -5.30 24.30
N LEU A 25 8.69 -4.54 23.25
CA LEU A 25 9.38 -5.09 22.08
C LEU A 25 10.88 -4.83 22.17
N ASP A 26 11.64 -5.89 22.05
CA ASP A 26 13.06 -5.81 21.78
C ASP A 26 13.26 -5.19 20.37
N PRO A 27 14.18 -4.24 20.17
CA PRO A 27 14.41 -3.59 18.89
C PRO A 27 15.08 -4.57 17.90
N SER A 28 14.35 -5.57 17.46
CA SER A 28 14.79 -6.58 16.51
C SER A 28 13.98 -6.51 15.23
N GLN A 29 14.62 -6.85 14.11
CA GLN A 29 13.95 -7.01 12.84
C GLN A 29 13.63 -8.47 12.63
N THR A 30 12.33 -8.80 12.58
CA THR A 30 11.83 -10.16 12.43
C THR A 30 11.25 -10.35 11.03
N LEU A 31 11.72 -11.35 10.29
CA LEU A 31 11.19 -11.70 8.98
C LEU A 31 10.13 -12.79 9.09
N LEU A 32 8.87 -12.37 9.07
CA LEU A 32 7.73 -13.26 9.14
C LEU A 32 7.42 -13.84 7.76
N PRO A 33 7.24 -15.17 7.60
CA PRO A 33 6.73 -15.75 6.36
C PRO A 33 5.36 -15.19 6.00
N ALA A 34 5.13 -14.84 4.72
CA ALA A 34 3.85 -14.29 4.25
C ALA A 34 2.65 -15.19 4.61
N ARG A 35 2.84 -16.53 4.58
CA ARG A 35 1.79 -17.46 4.99
C ARG A 35 1.43 -17.33 6.47
N ALA A 36 2.41 -17.15 7.34
CA ALA A 36 2.17 -16.93 8.77
C ALA A 36 1.46 -15.60 9.02
N ALA A 37 1.86 -14.54 8.31
CA ALA A 37 1.17 -13.25 8.36
C ALA A 37 -0.30 -13.36 7.93
N GLY A 38 -0.60 -14.11 6.85
CA GLY A 38 -1.97 -14.36 6.40
C GLY A 38 -2.82 -15.13 7.42
N ILE A 39 -2.25 -16.14 8.09
CA ILE A 39 -2.96 -16.86 9.16
C ILE A 39 -3.22 -15.93 10.35
N LEU A 40 -2.22 -15.14 10.76
CA LEU A 40 -2.36 -14.18 11.85
C LEU A 40 -3.44 -13.14 11.55
N TYR A 41 -3.47 -12.62 10.32
CA TYR A 41 -4.52 -11.72 9.87
C TYR A 41 -5.92 -12.36 9.99
N SER A 42 -6.07 -13.62 9.55
CA SER A 42 -7.35 -14.34 9.63
C SER A 42 -7.79 -14.56 11.08
N LEU A 43 -6.85 -14.88 11.98
CA LEU A 43 -7.13 -15.05 13.41
C LEU A 43 -7.55 -13.72 14.07
N ALA A 44 -6.80 -12.65 13.81
CA ALA A 44 -7.11 -11.33 14.34
C ALA A 44 -8.47 -10.81 13.86
N SER A 45 -8.79 -11.04 12.58
CA SER A 45 -10.09 -10.63 11.99
C SER A 45 -11.28 -11.43 12.52
N ALA A 46 -11.09 -12.71 12.88
CA ALA A 46 -12.18 -13.57 13.36
C ALA A 46 -12.48 -13.37 14.85
N GLY A 47 -11.46 -13.04 15.65
CA GLY A 47 -11.58 -13.02 17.11
C GLY A 47 -12.18 -11.75 17.70
N GLY A 48 -12.32 -10.68 16.93
CA GLY A 48 -12.83 -9.38 17.43
C GLY A 48 -11.97 -8.77 18.56
N GLN A 49 -10.74 -9.26 18.73
CA GLN A 49 -9.80 -8.79 19.74
C GLN A 49 -8.85 -7.75 19.15
N ASP A 50 -8.68 -6.66 19.86
CA ASP A 50 -7.79 -5.55 19.46
C ASP A 50 -6.31 -5.81 19.79
N LYS A 51 -5.98 -6.99 20.32
CA LYS A 51 -4.62 -7.30 20.80
C LYS A 51 -4.10 -8.62 20.26
N VAL A 52 -2.89 -8.56 19.74
CA VAL A 52 -2.09 -9.72 19.37
C VAL A 52 -0.79 -9.66 20.18
N GLU A 53 -0.48 -10.72 20.90
CA GLU A 53 0.82 -10.87 21.57
C GLU A 53 1.80 -11.51 20.60
N ILE A 54 2.97 -10.90 20.44
CA ILE A 54 4.03 -11.39 19.55
C ILE A 54 5.30 -11.56 20.38
N ASP A 55 5.81 -12.78 20.41
CA ASP A 55 7.07 -13.14 21.04
C ASP A 55 8.00 -13.70 19.95
N ALA A 56 9.14 -13.02 19.73
CA ALA A 56 10.08 -13.37 18.68
C ALA A 56 11.43 -13.77 19.28
N SER A 57 11.91 -14.94 18.85
CA SER A 57 13.28 -15.40 19.10
C SER A 57 14.14 -15.27 17.83
N ASP A 58 15.38 -15.73 17.86
CA ASP A 58 16.26 -15.72 16.69
C ASP A 58 15.77 -16.61 15.53
N ARG A 59 14.92 -17.59 15.79
CA ARG A 59 14.52 -18.63 14.81
C ARG A 59 13.04 -18.76 14.59
N GLU A 60 12.23 -18.33 15.53
CA GLU A 60 10.79 -18.49 15.48
C GLU A 60 10.06 -17.29 16.09
N VAL A 61 8.85 -17.10 15.64
CA VAL A 61 7.90 -16.16 16.21
C VAL A 61 6.69 -16.92 16.72
N VAL A 62 6.23 -16.53 17.88
CA VAL A 62 5.00 -17.02 18.49
C VAL A 62 4.02 -15.86 18.55
N CYS A 63 2.85 -16.03 17.94
CA CYS A 63 1.77 -15.06 18.00
C CYS A 63 0.59 -15.69 18.76
N THR A 64 0.05 -14.98 19.73
CA THR A 64 -1.12 -15.40 20.49
C THR A 64 -2.24 -14.40 20.28
N CYS A 65 -3.39 -14.90 19.85
CA CYS A 65 -4.59 -14.09 19.63
C CYS A 65 -5.82 -14.95 20.02
N ASP A 66 -6.66 -14.43 20.92
CA ASP A 66 -7.91 -15.06 21.35
C ASP A 66 -7.76 -16.56 21.77
N GLY A 67 -6.71 -16.85 22.53
CA GLY A 67 -6.41 -18.21 22.99
C GLY A 67 -5.80 -19.15 21.94
N VAL A 68 -5.70 -18.70 20.68
CA VAL A 68 -5.01 -19.43 19.61
C VAL A 68 -3.55 -19.03 19.58
N ARG A 69 -2.68 -20.03 19.53
CA ARG A 69 -1.23 -19.84 19.44
C ARG A 69 -0.73 -20.27 18.06
N LEU A 70 -0.12 -19.35 17.34
CA LEU A 70 0.57 -19.58 16.07
C LEU A 70 2.08 -19.56 16.31
N THR A 71 2.77 -20.61 15.96
CA THR A 71 4.24 -20.65 15.94
C THR A 71 4.71 -20.78 14.50
N ALA A 72 5.61 -19.90 14.09
CA ALA A 72 6.19 -19.94 12.75
C ALA A 72 7.71 -19.76 12.81
N ARG A 73 8.43 -20.52 11.97
CA ARG A 73 9.86 -20.30 11.77
C ARG A 73 10.07 -19.00 11.01
N LEU A 74 11.07 -18.23 11.41
CA LEU A 74 11.46 -17.02 10.71
C LEU A 74 12.13 -17.34 9.38
N VAL A 75 12.02 -16.40 8.44
CA VAL A 75 12.74 -16.49 7.16
C VAL A 75 14.18 -16.04 7.39
N GLU A 76 15.13 -16.86 6.95
CA GLU A 76 16.54 -16.47 6.97
C GLU A 76 16.81 -15.44 5.87
N GLY A 77 17.57 -14.40 6.21
CA GLY A 77 17.97 -13.36 5.26
C GLY A 77 17.89 -11.96 5.83
N ARG A 78 18.03 -10.98 4.96
CA ARG A 78 17.90 -9.56 5.30
C ARG A 78 16.72 -8.97 4.55
N PHE A 79 15.83 -8.31 5.28
CA PHE A 79 14.77 -7.53 4.65
C PHE A 79 15.41 -6.34 3.89
N PRO A 80 14.87 -5.96 2.72
CA PRO A 80 15.36 -4.81 1.98
C PRO A 80 15.39 -3.53 2.83
N ARG A 81 16.31 -2.62 2.51
CA ARG A 81 16.38 -1.30 3.17
C ARG A 81 15.22 -0.42 2.71
N TRP A 82 14.03 -0.73 3.18
CA TRP A 82 12.78 -0.13 2.74
C TRP A 82 12.70 1.39 2.93
N ARG A 83 13.43 1.91 3.93
CA ARG A 83 13.50 3.36 4.16
C ARG A 83 14.16 4.12 3.01
N ASP A 84 15.02 3.45 2.25
CA ASP A 84 15.70 4.05 1.10
C ASP A 84 14.76 4.19 -0.12
N VAL A 85 13.65 3.44 -0.13
CA VAL A 85 12.63 3.48 -1.19
C VAL A 85 11.63 4.62 -0.98
N LEU A 86 11.51 5.13 0.26
CA LEU A 86 10.65 6.28 0.53
C LEU A 86 11.27 7.52 -0.11
N PRO A 87 10.55 8.24 -0.99
CA PRO A 87 11.03 9.45 -1.62
C PRO A 87 11.48 10.47 -0.57
N LYS A 88 12.65 11.05 -0.81
CA LYS A 88 13.19 12.16 -0.01
C LYS A 88 12.79 13.47 -0.69
N GLY A 89 12.05 14.28 -0.02
CA GLY A 89 11.61 15.60 -0.49
C GLY A 89 10.12 15.81 -0.25
N GLU A 90 9.76 17.05 -0.07
CA GLU A 90 8.38 17.48 0.12
C GLU A 90 7.83 17.87 -1.26
N GLN A 91 6.93 17.06 -1.77
CA GLN A 91 6.04 17.42 -2.87
C GLN A 91 4.67 17.68 -2.28
N GLU A 92 3.97 18.67 -2.82
CA GLU A 92 2.57 18.89 -2.44
C GLU A 92 1.73 17.67 -2.76
N PRO A 93 1.04 17.08 -1.76
CA PRO A 93 0.23 15.89 -1.98
C PRO A 93 -1.09 16.22 -2.65
N THR A 94 -1.55 15.38 -3.55
CA THR A 94 -2.94 15.36 -4.00
C THR A 94 -3.79 14.67 -2.96
N VAL A 95 -4.87 15.31 -2.53
CA VAL A 95 -5.78 14.82 -1.47
C VAL A 95 -7.09 14.35 -2.09
N VAL A 96 -7.50 13.12 -1.81
CA VAL A 96 -8.68 12.50 -2.43
C VAL A 96 -9.39 11.55 -1.46
N LEU A 97 -10.70 11.37 -1.62
CA LEU A 97 -11.43 10.33 -0.90
C LEU A 97 -11.04 8.94 -1.41
N ALA A 98 -10.80 8.02 -0.49
CA ALA A 98 -10.37 6.66 -0.84
C ALA A 98 -11.41 5.92 -1.70
N ALA A 99 -12.69 6.13 -1.42
CA ALA A 99 -13.78 5.52 -2.18
C ALA A 99 -13.82 6.02 -3.64
N ASP A 100 -13.62 7.32 -3.85
CA ASP A 100 -13.61 7.92 -5.18
C ASP A 100 -12.40 7.43 -6.00
N LEU A 101 -11.22 7.41 -5.38
CA LEU A 101 -10.01 6.88 -6.02
C LEU A 101 -10.14 5.41 -6.37
N LEU A 102 -10.72 4.59 -5.48
CA LEU A 102 -10.96 3.17 -5.72
C LEU A 102 -11.95 2.94 -6.87
N SER A 103 -13.04 3.70 -6.88
CA SER A 103 -14.05 3.65 -7.92
C SER A 103 -13.48 4.05 -9.29
N ALA A 104 -12.81 5.20 -9.34
CA ALA A 104 -12.20 5.72 -10.57
C ALA A 104 -11.09 4.79 -11.11
N THR A 105 -10.21 4.29 -10.22
CA THR A 105 -9.18 3.31 -10.61
C THR A 105 -9.79 2.02 -11.14
N THR A 106 -10.88 1.55 -10.54
CA THR A 106 -11.57 0.33 -10.98
C THR A 106 -12.22 0.52 -12.35
N ALA A 107 -12.85 1.67 -12.57
CA ALA A 107 -13.45 2.02 -13.86
C ALA A 107 -12.38 2.19 -14.95
N ALA A 108 -11.28 2.89 -14.66
CA ALA A 108 -10.19 3.05 -15.61
C ALA A 108 -9.53 1.72 -16.00
N ALA A 109 -9.42 0.79 -15.06
CA ALA A 109 -8.79 -0.50 -15.27
C ALA A 109 -9.63 -1.51 -16.07
N ILE A 110 -10.87 -1.20 -16.48
CA ILE A 110 -11.78 -2.15 -17.11
C ILE A 110 -11.25 -2.68 -18.43
N VAL A 111 -10.45 -1.89 -19.15
CA VAL A 111 -9.86 -2.28 -20.44
C VAL A 111 -8.44 -2.86 -20.33
N THR A 112 -7.87 -2.89 -19.11
CA THR A 112 -6.53 -3.44 -18.92
C THR A 112 -6.52 -4.96 -19.04
N SER A 113 -5.42 -5.50 -19.57
CA SER A 113 -5.17 -6.94 -19.71
C SER A 113 -3.84 -7.31 -19.06
N GLU A 114 -3.47 -8.59 -19.06
CA GLU A 114 -2.16 -9.02 -18.58
C GLU A 114 -0.99 -8.45 -19.40
N GLN A 115 -1.23 -8.09 -20.65
CA GLN A 115 -0.24 -7.51 -21.56
C GLN A 115 -0.21 -5.98 -21.49
N SER A 116 -1.34 -5.33 -21.17
CA SER A 116 -1.47 -3.87 -21.04
C SER A 116 -1.96 -3.49 -19.65
N LYS A 117 -1.16 -3.77 -18.62
CA LYS A 117 -1.52 -3.59 -17.19
C LYS A 117 -1.62 -2.15 -16.73
N GLY A 118 -1.02 -1.22 -17.46
CA GLY A 118 -0.83 0.14 -17.00
C GLY A 118 -2.07 1.01 -17.12
N VAL A 119 -2.38 1.74 -16.07
CA VAL A 119 -3.23 2.93 -16.11
C VAL A 119 -2.34 4.15 -15.93
N ARG A 120 -2.48 5.13 -16.82
CA ARG A 120 -1.81 6.42 -16.69
C ARG A 120 -2.62 7.31 -15.77
N TYR A 121 -2.02 7.74 -14.69
CA TYR A 121 -2.55 8.71 -13.74
C TYR A 121 -1.89 10.06 -14.02
N THR A 122 -2.66 11.05 -14.43
CA THR A 122 -2.20 12.42 -14.63
C THR A 122 -2.82 13.30 -13.55
N PHE A 123 -1.98 13.79 -12.67
CA PHE A 123 -2.34 14.69 -11.59
C PHE A 123 -2.38 16.12 -12.14
N THR A 124 -3.49 16.78 -11.98
CA THR A 124 -3.73 18.15 -12.47
C THR A 124 -4.46 18.98 -11.42
N SER A 125 -4.54 20.29 -11.62
CA SER A 125 -5.35 21.18 -10.78
C SER A 125 -6.85 20.86 -10.79
N GLU A 126 -7.34 20.13 -11.79
CA GLU A 126 -8.75 19.76 -11.93
C GLU A 126 -9.08 18.38 -11.36
N GLY A 127 -8.05 17.59 -11.00
CA GLY A 127 -8.23 16.24 -10.48
C GLY A 127 -7.20 15.24 -11.00
N ILE A 128 -7.47 13.95 -10.79
CA ILE A 128 -6.63 12.85 -11.30
C ILE A 128 -7.30 12.29 -12.56
N HIS A 129 -6.69 12.53 -13.71
CA HIS A 129 -7.14 11.99 -14.98
C HIS A 129 -6.47 10.65 -15.24
N MET A 130 -7.29 9.60 -15.42
CA MET A 130 -6.86 8.21 -15.58
C MET A 130 -7.19 7.70 -16.97
N VAL A 131 -6.19 7.20 -17.67
CA VAL A 131 -6.36 6.63 -19.03
C VAL A 131 -5.71 5.25 -19.10
N ALA A 132 -6.43 4.28 -19.63
CA ALA A 132 -5.89 2.98 -19.98
C ALA A 132 -6.23 2.62 -21.43
N ARG A 133 -5.33 1.88 -22.08
CA ARG A 133 -5.50 1.44 -23.48
C ARG A 133 -5.15 -0.03 -23.61
N SER A 134 -5.95 -0.72 -24.39
CA SER A 134 -5.70 -2.10 -24.79
C SER A 134 -6.06 -2.28 -26.26
N ALA A 135 -5.25 -3.02 -26.98
CA ALA A 135 -5.50 -3.31 -28.39
C ALA A 135 -6.80 -4.10 -28.61
N GLU A 136 -7.21 -4.90 -27.62
CA GLU A 136 -8.39 -5.75 -27.71
C GLU A 136 -9.65 -5.09 -27.16
N ALA A 137 -9.54 -4.36 -26.04
CA ALA A 137 -10.67 -3.80 -25.30
C ALA A 137 -10.90 -2.30 -25.54
N GLY A 138 -9.99 -1.62 -26.24
CA GLY A 138 -10.11 -0.20 -26.57
C GLY A 138 -9.50 0.70 -25.50
N GLU A 139 -10.15 1.83 -25.22
CA GLU A 139 -9.65 2.87 -24.32
C GLU A 139 -10.68 3.21 -23.24
N SER A 140 -10.21 3.44 -22.03
CA SER A 140 -10.98 4.02 -20.95
C SER A 140 -10.38 5.36 -20.55
N SER A 141 -11.23 6.32 -20.20
CA SER A 141 -10.85 7.65 -19.70
C SER A 141 -11.78 8.02 -18.55
N VAL A 142 -11.21 8.25 -17.39
CA VAL A 142 -11.93 8.54 -16.14
C VAL A 142 -11.27 9.70 -15.43
N THR A 143 -12.03 10.62 -14.87
CA THR A 143 -11.50 11.68 -13.99
C THR A 143 -12.00 11.44 -12.57
N CYS A 144 -11.10 11.47 -11.62
CA CYS A 144 -11.39 11.43 -10.19
C CYS A 144 -11.26 12.84 -9.63
N GLU A 145 -12.32 13.34 -9.01
CA GLU A 145 -12.29 14.60 -8.30
C GLU A 145 -11.37 14.52 -7.09
N VAL A 146 -10.71 15.61 -6.75
CA VAL A 146 -9.78 15.72 -5.63
C VAL A 146 -10.24 16.82 -4.68
N GLN A 147 -9.92 16.68 -3.42
CA GLN A 147 -10.19 17.70 -2.41
C GLN A 147 -9.14 18.80 -2.44
N ASP A 148 -7.90 18.43 -2.74
CA ASP A 148 -6.79 19.34 -2.90
C ASP A 148 -5.85 18.82 -3.98
N ALA A 149 -5.44 19.69 -4.87
CA ALA A 149 -4.54 19.38 -5.97
C ALA A 149 -3.10 19.56 -5.51
N GLY A 150 -2.31 18.53 -5.71
CA GLY A 150 -0.88 18.56 -5.39
C GLY A 150 0.00 18.86 -6.59
N HIS A 151 1.21 18.32 -6.56
CA HIS A 151 2.19 18.48 -7.63
C HIS A 151 1.70 17.84 -8.94
N GLU A 152 1.69 18.61 -10.02
CA GLU A 152 1.28 18.12 -11.34
C GLU A 152 2.34 17.20 -11.95
N CYS A 153 1.94 15.98 -12.27
CA CYS A 153 2.80 15.02 -12.96
C CYS A 153 1.96 13.91 -13.61
N SER A 154 2.61 13.02 -14.35
CA SER A 154 1.95 11.86 -14.95
C SER A 154 2.78 10.60 -14.70
N VAL A 155 2.15 9.55 -14.20
CA VAL A 155 2.79 8.25 -13.92
C VAL A 155 1.93 7.11 -14.46
N VAL A 156 2.56 5.99 -14.78
CA VAL A 156 1.83 4.78 -15.17
C VAL A 156 1.97 3.75 -14.07
N LEU A 157 0.84 3.33 -13.49
CA LEU A 157 0.80 2.38 -12.39
C LEU A 157 0.01 1.12 -12.77
N ASP A 158 0.36 0.01 -12.12
CA ASP A 158 -0.52 -1.15 -12.10
C ASP A 158 -1.73 -0.84 -11.20
N PRO A 159 -2.96 -0.78 -11.75
CA PRO A 159 -4.15 -0.43 -10.99
C PRO A 159 -4.49 -1.47 -9.90
N ALA A 160 -3.99 -2.70 -10.04
CA ALA A 160 -4.17 -3.73 -9.02
C ALA A 160 -3.49 -3.32 -7.71
N TYR A 161 -2.29 -2.74 -7.76
CA TYR A 161 -1.56 -2.29 -6.58
C TYR A 161 -2.25 -1.14 -5.85
N VAL A 162 -2.77 -0.18 -6.61
CA VAL A 162 -3.55 0.95 -6.07
C VAL A 162 -4.81 0.43 -5.36
N ARG A 163 -5.58 -0.44 -6.03
CA ARG A 163 -6.82 -1.01 -5.49
C ARG A 163 -6.56 -1.88 -4.24
N GLU A 164 -5.51 -2.68 -4.24
CA GLU A 164 -5.16 -3.52 -3.10
C GLU A 164 -4.79 -2.69 -1.88
N TRP A 165 -4.01 -1.61 -2.07
CA TRP A 165 -3.68 -0.71 -0.99
C TRP A 165 -4.93 -0.04 -0.41
N LEU A 166 -5.81 0.49 -1.25
CA LEU A 166 -7.06 1.13 -0.83
C LEU A 166 -7.99 0.17 -0.08
N ARG A 167 -8.04 -1.11 -0.46
CA ARG A 167 -8.85 -2.12 0.21
C ARG A 167 -8.33 -2.54 1.59
N CYS A 168 -7.08 -2.23 1.91
CA CYS A 168 -6.52 -2.46 3.24
C CYS A 168 -6.87 -1.35 4.24
N LEU A 169 -7.49 -0.26 3.79
CA LEU A 169 -7.94 0.81 4.67
C LEU A 169 -9.09 0.32 5.57
N PRO A 170 -9.21 0.86 6.80
CA PRO A 170 -10.27 0.47 7.72
C PRO A 170 -11.66 0.65 7.12
N SER A 171 -12.51 -0.36 7.32
CA SER A 171 -13.91 -0.31 6.92
C SER A 171 -14.68 0.50 7.95
N GLY A 172 -15.05 1.73 7.62
CA GLY A 172 -15.86 2.59 8.50
C GLY A 172 -15.47 4.05 8.34
N GLY A 173 -16.26 4.80 7.61
CA GLY A 173 -16.01 6.17 7.24
C GLY A 173 -15.54 6.28 5.79
N ASP A 174 -15.18 7.48 5.42
CA ASP A 174 -14.70 7.83 4.09
C ASP A 174 -13.28 8.39 4.23
N PRO A 175 -12.27 7.50 4.37
CA PRO A 175 -10.93 7.95 4.66
C PRO A 175 -10.38 8.80 3.51
N VAL A 176 -9.76 9.91 3.89
CA VAL A 176 -9.00 10.75 2.98
C VAL A 176 -7.61 10.16 2.82
N VAL A 177 -7.16 10.08 1.59
CA VAL A 177 -5.82 9.61 1.26
C VAL A 177 -5.04 10.67 0.51
N THR A 178 -3.73 10.66 0.70
CA THR A 178 -2.82 11.55 -0.02
C THR A 178 -1.97 10.75 -0.98
N LEU A 179 -1.77 11.29 -2.19
CA LEU A 179 -0.87 10.74 -3.19
C LEU A 179 0.22 11.77 -3.48
N THR A 180 1.46 11.30 -3.47
CA THR A 180 2.61 12.14 -3.81
C THR A 180 3.43 11.45 -4.90
N ALA A 181 3.62 12.13 -6.01
CA ALA A 181 4.50 11.70 -7.10
C ALA A 181 5.40 12.87 -7.50
N LYS A 182 6.67 12.60 -7.79
CA LYS A 182 7.62 13.64 -8.19
C LYS A 182 7.67 13.81 -9.71
N ASP A 183 7.76 12.70 -10.41
CA ASP A 183 7.87 12.64 -11.86
C ASP A 183 7.42 11.25 -12.35
N GLN A 184 7.43 11.03 -13.67
CA GLN A 184 6.93 9.81 -14.29
C GLN A 184 7.72 8.53 -13.92
N GLY A 185 8.98 8.65 -13.49
CA GLY A 185 9.84 7.52 -13.12
C GLY A 185 9.99 7.31 -11.62
N SER A 186 9.46 8.22 -10.81
CA SER A 186 9.54 8.15 -9.35
C SER A 186 8.39 7.34 -8.77
N ALA A 187 8.67 6.65 -7.67
CA ALA A 187 7.65 5.94 -6.93
C ALA A 187 6.53 6.88 -6.45
N VAL A 188 5.30 6.41 -6.53
CA VAL A 188 4.14 7.09 -5.96
C VAL A 188 3.98 6.66 -4.52
N VAL A 189 3.89 7.64 -3.62
CA VAL A 189 3.61 7.40 -2.20
C VAL A 189 2.15 7.70 -1.91
N MET A 190 1.49 6.75 -1.31
CA MET A 190 0.11 6.87 -0.84
C MET A 190 0.10 6.82 0.68
N ARG A 191 -0.65 7.70 1.34
CA ARG A 191 -0.78 7.70 2.80
C ARG A 191 -2.25 7.86 3.19
N SER A 192 -2.62 7.11 4.22
CA SER A 192 -3.85 7.33 4.97
C SER A 192 -3.43 7.55 6.41
N ASP A 193 -3.65 8.74 6.93
CA ASP A 193 -3.13 9.20 8.22
C ASP A 193 -1.60 8.99 8.39
N ASP A 194 -1.11 8.97 9.61
CA ASP A 194 0.30 8.74 9.94
C ASP A 194 0.65 7.26 10.13
N THR A 195 -0.33 6.37 9.98
CA THR A 195 -0.17 4.95 10.34
C THR A 195 0.01 4.04 9.14
N TYR A 196 -0.55 4.37 7.98
CA TYR A 196 -0.51 3.49 6.83
C TYR A 196 0.02 4.17 5.56
N THR A 197 1.12 3.64 5.05
CA THR A 197 1.81 4.15 3.86
C THR A 197 1.97 3.05 2.82
N GLY A 198 1.68 3.37 1.57
CA GLY A 198 1.99 2.58 0.39
C GLY A 198 3.03 3.26 -0.48
N VAL A 199 3.88 2.48 -1.12
CA VAL A 199 4.77 2.94 -2.17
C VAL A 199 4.57 2.04 -3.38
N ILE A 200 4.33 2.61 -4.54
CA ILE A 200 4.13 1.87 -5.78
C ILE A 200 5.14 2.38 -6.81
N MET A 201 5.92 1.44 -7.35
CA MET A 201 6.84 1.75 -8.45
C MET A 201 6.05 1.91 -9.75
N PRO A 202 6.34 2.94 -10.56
CA PRO A 202 5.73 3.07 -11.87
C PRO A 202 6.14 1.92 -12.77
N LEU A 203 5.28 1.65 -13.75
CA LEU A 203 5.59 0.74 -14.84
C LEU A 203 6.48 1.46 -15.85
N ASP A 204 7.51 0.77 -16.37
CA ASP A 204 8.31 1.28 -17.47
C ASP A 204 7.42 1.40 -18.72
N THR A 205 7.30 2.61 -19.24
CA THR A 205 6.47 2.91 -20.43
C THR A 205 7.32 2.97 -21.70
N GLU A 206 8.37 2.15 -21.78
CA GLU A 206 9.03 1.90 -23.06
C GLU A 206 8.31 0.74 -23.77
N ALA A 207 7.23 1.11 -24.47
CA ALA A 207 6.69 0.39 -25.62
C ALA A 207 5.76 1.32 -26.40
#